data_19b89a71e6b4ead139cc74157d5555be
#
_entry.id   19b89a71e6b4ead139cc74157d5555be
#
_cell.length_a   1.000
_cell.length_b   1.000
_cell.length_c   1.000
_cell.angle_alpha   90.00
_cell.angle_beta   90.00
_cell.angle_gamma   90.00
#
_symmetry.space_group_name_H-M   'P 1'
#
loop_
_entity.id
_entity.type
_entity.pdbx_description
1 polymer ?
#
loop_
_entity_poly.entity_id
_entity_poly.type
_entity_poly.pdbx_seq_one_letter_code
_entity_poly.pdbx_strand_id
1 'polypeptide(L)'
;MTDLAWDEFMRVDMRVGRIVEVEDFPEARKPAWKLRVDFGAELGLRRSSAQITNYAREELVGRLVIAVVNFPPKQIGPVRSECLVLGTYTADGTVLLLTPEPEAALGDRLG
;
A
#
# COMPACT_ATOMS: atom_id res chain seq x y z
N MET A 1 11.13 23.85 -7.98
CA MET A 1 9.94 23.02 -7.94
C MET A 1 8.75 23.80 -8.45
N THR A 2 7.97 23.25 -9.36
CA THR A 2 6.74 23.89 -9.83
C THR A 2 5.62 23.71 -8.80
N ASP A 3 4.71 24.68 -8.76
CA ASP A 3 3.57 24.60 -7.86
C ASP A 3 2.60 23.49 -8.29
N LEU A 4 1.99 22.84 -7.33
CA LEU A 4 0.99 21.81 -7.57
C LEU A 4 -0.40 22.43 -7.51
N ALA A 5 -1.22 22.17 -8.51
CA ALA A 5 -2.63 22.59 -8.48
C ALA A 5 -3.44 21.62 -7.59
N TRP A 6 -4.46 22.14 -6.93
CA TRP A 6 -5.31 21.36 -6.03
C TRP A 6 -5.98 20.19 -6.74
N ASP A 7 -6.47 20.40 -7.96
CA ASP A 7 -7.15 19.35 -8.73
C ASP A 7 -6.17 18.24 -9.16
N GLU A 8 -4.90 18.57 -9.38
CA GLU A 8 -3.88 17.55 -9.65
C GLU A 8 -3.70 16.63 -8.45
N PHE A 9 -3.61 17.20 -7.24
CA PHE A 9 -3.52 16.41 -6.01
C PHE A 9 -4.77 15.54 -5.84
N MET A 10 -5.94 16.08 -6.09
CA MET A 10 -7.20 15.35 -5.91
C MET A 10 -7.41 14.21 -6.91
N ARG A 11 -6.62 14.16 -7.98
CA ARG A 11 -6.63 13.02 -8.90
C ARG A 11 -5.99 11.77 -8.30
N VAL A 12 -5.14 11.93 -7.31
CA VAL A 12 -4.54 10.79 -6.62
C VAL A 12 -5.49 10.33 -5.53
N ASP A 13 -6.01 9.11 -5.68
CA ASP A 13 -6.95 8.55 -4.71
C ASP A 13 -6.21 7.68 -3.70
N MET A 14 -5.97 8.26 -2.52
CA MET A 14 -5.29 7.57 -1.41
C MET A 14 -6.30 7.19 -0.35
N ARG A 15 -6.26 5.94 0.08
CA ARG A 15 -7.22 5.39 1.05
C ARG A 15 -6.54 4.66 2.18
N VAL A 16 -7.21 4.64 3.33
CA VAL A 16 -6.82 3.83 4.47
C VAL A 16 -7.23 2.38 4.20
N GLY A 17 -6.29 1.46 4.39
CA GLY A 17 -6.55 0.03 4.29
C GLY A 17 -5.91 -0.73 5.44
N ARG A 18 -6.31 -1.99 5.61
CA ARG A 18 -5.71 -2.90 6.59
C ARG A 18 -5.09 -4.07 5.85
N ILE A 19 -3.83 -4.36 6.15
CA ILE A 19 -3.20 -5.59 5.64
C ILE A 19 -3.84 -6.78 6.36
N VAL A 20 -4.48 -7.66 5.60
CA VAL A 20 -5.16 -8.83 6.16
C VAL A 20 -4.45 -10.12 5.84
N GLU A 21 -3.56 -10.13 4.85
CA GLU A 21 -2.84 -11.32 4.44
C GLU A 21 -1.47 -10.95 3.92
N VAL A 22 -0.45 -11.70 4.31
CA VAL A 22 0.95 -11.50 3.91
C VAL A 22 1.54 -12.86 3.52
N GLU A 23 2.03 -12.96 2.30
CA GLU A 23 2.61 -14.20 1.78
C GLU A 23 3.99 -13.95 1.17
N ASP A 24 4.83 -14.98 1.17
CA ASP A 24 6.12 -14.96 0.51
C ASP A 24 5.97 -14.69 -0.99
N PHE A 25 6.93 -13.98 -1.57
CA PHE A 25 6.97 -13.71 -2.99
C PHE A 25 8.32 -14.17 -3.58
N PRO A 26 8.53 -15.48 -3.71
CA PRO A 26 9.83 -16.00 -4.16
C PRO A 26 10.17 -15.62 -5.60
N GLU A 27 9.17 -15.35 -6.45
CA GLU A 27 9.38 -14.98 -7.85
C GLU A 27 9.80 -13.52 -8.04
N ALA A 28 9.72 -12.69 -7.00
CA ALA A 28 10.09 -11.29 -7.10
C ALA A 28 11.59 -11.13 -7.29
N ARG A 29 12.00 -10.17 -8.14
CA ARG A 29 13.42 -9.87 -8.38
C ARG A 29 14.12 -9.36 -7.13
N LYS A 30 13.43 -8.53 -6.36
CA LYS A 30 13.91 -8.02 -5.06
C LYS A 30 13.02 -8.56 -3.98
N PRO A 31 13.55 -8.80 -2.77
CA PRO A 31 12.75 -9.32 -1.68
C PRO A 31 11.49 -8.46 -1.46
N ALA A 32 10.34 -9.12 -1.44
CA ALA A 32 9.04 -8.46 -1.32
C ALA A 32 8.04 -9.41 -0.64
N TRP A 33 6.98 -8.83 -0.10
CA TRP A 33 5.81 -9.57 0.37
C TRP A 33 4.66 -9.42 -0.62
N LYS A 34 3.87 -10.48 -0.81
CA LYS A 34 2.56 -10.37 -1.44
C LYS A 34 1.57 -9.97 -0.35
N LEU A 35 0.77 -8.96 -0.62
CA LEU A 35 -0.16 -8.41 0.35
C LEU A 35 -1.59 -8.51 -0.15
N ARG A 36 -2.51 -8.71 0.78
CA ARG A 36 -3.92 -8.49 0.54
C ARG A 36 -4.37 -7.41 1.51
N VAL A 37 -4.96 -6.33 0.98
CA VAL A 37 -5.33 -5.15 1.76
C VAL A 37 -6.82 -4.94 1.67
N ASP A 38 -7.46 -4.76 2.82
CA ASP A 38 -8.89 -4.50 2.93
C ASP A 38 -9.14 -3.00 3.04
N PHE A 39 -9.87 -2.44 2.07
CA PHE A 39 -10.22 -1.02 2.03
C PHE A 39 -11.69 -0.77 2.42
N GLY A 40 -12.35 -1.73 3.03
CA GLY A 40 -13.74 -1.61 3.43
C GLY A 40 -14.72 -2.09 2.36
N ALA A 41 -16.00 -1.96 2.66
CA ALA A 41 -17.07 -2.55 1.84
C ALA A 41 -17.13 -1.99 0.42
N GLU A 42 -16.82 -0.69 0.24
CA GLU A 42 -16.93 -0.03 -1.06
C GLU A 42 -15.83 -0.47 -2.03
N LEU A 43 -14.57 -0.41 -1.59
CA LEU A 43 -13.41 -0.74 -2.42
C LEU A 43 -13.01 -2.21 -2.32
N GLY A 44 -13.33 -2.87 -1.22
CA GLY A 44 -13.06 -4.28 -1.01
C GLY A 44 -11.59 -4.62 -0.81
N LEU A 45 -11.29 -5.88 -1.05
CA LEU A 45 -9.93 -6.43 -0.94
C LEU A 45 -9.17 -6.18 -2.24
N ARG A 46 -7.91 -5.77 -2.11
CA ARG A 46 -7.01 -5.57 -3.24
C ARG A 46 -5.66 -6.20 -2.97
N ARG A 47 -5.04 -6.70 -4.03
CA ARG A 47 -3.73 -7.32 -3.96
C ARG A 47 -2.65 -6.28 -4.24
N SER A 48 -1.49 -6.48 -3.62
CA SER A 48 -0.32 -5.66 -3.86
C SER A 48 0.94 -6.47 -3.62
N SER A 49 2.06 -5.98 -4.09
CA SER A 49 3.35 -6.45 -3.65
C SER A 49 4.16 -5.25 -3.14
N ALA A 50 4.96 -5.46 -2.12
CA ALA A 50 5.73 -4.37 -1.54
C ALA A 50 7.08 -4.85 -1.05
N GLN A 51 8.12 -4.06 -1.33
CA GLN A 51 9.50 -4.34 -0.92
C GLN A 51 9.71 -3.89 0.53
N ILE A 52 9.00 -4.53 1.45
CA ILE A 52 8.99 -4.19 2.88
C ILE A 52 9.36 -5.39 3.75
N THR A 53 10.31 -6.21 3.28
CA THR A 53 10.76 -7.39 4.03
C THR A 53 11.60 -7.05 5.26
N ASN A 54 11.86 -5.76 5.50
CA ASN A 54 12.35 -5.25 6.78
C ASN A 54 11.32 -5.39 7.90
N TYR A 55 10.04 -5.60 7.55
CA TYR A 55 8.99 -5.96 8.51
C TYR A 55 8.79 -7.47 8.49
N ALA A 56 8.60 -8.07 9.66
CA ALA A 56 8.17 -9.46 9.76
C ALA A 56 6.68 -9.56 9.39
N ARG A 57 6.26 -10.73 8.94
CA ARG A 57 4.85 -10.98 8.61
C ARG A 57 3.92 -10.58 9.76
N GLU A 58 4.30 -10.93 10.99
CA GLU A 58 3.49 -10.68 12.18
C GLU A 58 3.34 -9.20 12.50
N GLU A 59 4.29 -8.38 12.06
CA GLU A 59 4.22 -6.93 12.20
C GLU A 59 3.29 -6.28 11.18
N LEU A 60 3.04 -6.96 10.07
CA LEU A 60 2.25 -6.43 8.95
C LEU A 60 0.78 -6.84 9.02
N VAL A 61 0.49 -8.09 9.41
CA VAL A 61 -0.89 -8.56 9.46
C VAL A 61 -1.68 -7.76 10.50
N GLY A 62 -2.79 -7.17 10.07
CA GLY A 62 -3.64 -6.33 10.91
C GLY A 62 -3.25 -4.86 10.94
N ARG A 63 -2.14 -4.49 10.30
CA ARG A 63 -1.63 -3.12 10.31
C ARG A 63 -2.43 -2.23 9.37
N LEU A 64 -2.75 -1.02 9.82
CA LEU A 64 -3.32 0.01 8.97
C LEU A 64 -2.23 0.63 8.11
N VAL A 65 -2.55 0.83 6.84
CA VAL A 65 -1.65 1.44 5.85
C VAL A 65 -2.41 2.47 5.04
N ILE A 66 -1.67 3.24 4.26
CA ILE A 66 -2.22 4.17 3.29
C ILE A 66 -1.76 3.71 1.92
N ALA A 67 -2.69 3.63 0.98
CA ALA A 67 -2.37 3.17 -0.38
C ALA A 67 -3.07 4.00 -1.43
N VAL A 68 -2.41 4.18 -2.58
CA VAL A 68 -3.02 4.74 -3.77
C VAL A 68 -3.78 3.62 -4.47
N VAL A 69 -5.06 3.86 -4.75
CA VAL A 69 -5.97 2.83 -5.27
C VAL A 69 -6.41 3.04 -6.72
N ASN A 70 -5.97 4.11 -7.35
CA ASN A 70 -6.42 4.43 -8.72
C ASN A 70 -5.34 4.38 -9.78
N PHE A 71 -4.23 3.66 -9.55
CA PHE A 71 -3.35 3.26 -10.64
C PHE A 71 -4.00 2.11 -11.42
N PRO A 72 -3.74 2.02 -12.73
CA PRO A 72 -4.10 0.80 -13.45
C PRO A 72 -3.40 -0.40 -12.83
N PRO A 73 -4.06 -1.56 -12.74
CA PRO A 73 -3.40 -2.77 -12.23
C PRO A 73 -2.13 -3.09 -13.01
N LYS A 74 -1.09 -3.52 -12.29
CA LYS A 74 0.20 -3.85 -12.87
C LYS A 74 0.55 -5.30 -12.60
N GLN A 75 0.91 -6.04 -13.64
CA GLN A 75 1.35 -7.42 -13.50
C GLN A 75 2.83 -7.44 -13.06
N ILE A 76 3.10 -8.07 -11.93
CA ILE A 76 4.44 -8.25 -11.37
C ILE A 76 4.65 -9.74 -11.17
N GLY A 77 5.30 -10.40 -12.16
CA GLY A 77 5.38 -11.87 -12.17
C GLY A 77 3.97 -12.46 -12.13
N PRO A 78 3.67 -13.39 -11.20
CA PRO A 78 2.35 -13.98 -11.06
C PRO A 78 1.35 -13.09 -10.31
N VAL A 79 1.78 -11.94 -9.77
CA VAL A 79 0.94 -11.07 -8.94
C VAL A 79 0.43 -9.89 -9.74
N ARG A 80 -0.90 -9.68 -9.70
CA ARG A 80 -1.52 -8.48 -10.23
C ARG A 80 -1.63 -7.45 -9.11
N SER A 81 -0.79 -6.41 -9.17
CA SER A 81 -0.81 -5.33 -8.18
C SER A 81 -1.93 -4.35 -8.48
N GLU A 82 -2.81 -4.14 -7.51
CA GLU A 82 -4.03 -3.35 -7.67
C GLU A 82 -4.03 -2.09 -6.79
N CYS A 83 -3.00 -1.90 -6.01
CA CYS A 83 -2.82 -0.70 -5.19
C CYS A 83 -1.34 -0.51 -4.86
N LEU A 84 -0.97 0.71 -4.50
CA LEU A 84 0.40 1.06 -4.10
C LEU A 84 0.39 1.45 -2.63
N VAL A 85 0.95 0.59 -1.79
CA VAL A 85 1.12 0.89 -0.36
C VAL A 85 2.25 1.90 -0.20
N LEU A 86 1.99 2.97 0.54
CA LEU A 86 2.89 4.11 0.67
C LEU A 86 3.79 4.00 1.89
N GLY A 87 4.97 4.54 1.73
CA GLY A 87 5.95 4.67 2.81
C GLY A 87 6.97 5.74 2.49
N THR A 88 7.87 5.96 3.42
CA THR A 88 9.01 6.86 3.22
C THR A 88 10.25 6.03 2.97
N TYR A 89 11.22 6.60 2.25
CA TYR A 89 12.51 5.98 2.03
C TYR A 89 13.54 6.54 3.02
N THR A 90 14.23 5.66 3.72
CA THR A 90 15.39 6.06 4.51
C THR A 90 16.57 6.33 3.58
N ALA A 91 17.69 6.80 4.15
CA ALA A 91 18.89 7.11 3.37
C ALA A 91 19.43 5.89 2.60
N ASP A 92 19.26 4.68 3.14
CA ASP A 92 19.71 3.44 2.49
C ASP A 92 18.63 2.78 1.62
N GLY A 93 17.48 3.44 1.44
CA GLY A 93 16.39 2.93 0.61
C GLY A 93 15.41 2.01 1.32
N THR A 94 15.54 1.79 2.62
CA THR A 94 14.57 1.02 3.38
C THR A 94 13.24 1.77 3.44
N VAL A 95 12.14 1.06 3.27
CA VAL A 95 10.80 1.65 3.29
C VAL A 95 10.21 1.57 4.68
N LEU A 96 9.78 2.72 5.21
CA LEU A 96 9.01 2.79 6.45
C LEU A 96 7.58 3.15 6.11
N LEU A 97 6.64 2.33 6.57
CA LEU A 97 5.23 2.47 6.20
C LEU A 97 4.58 3.70 6.83
N LEU A 98 3.66 4.32 6.09
CA LEU A 98 2.76 5.33 6.64
C LEU A 98 1.63 4.62 7.36
N THR A 99 1.37 5.01 8.60
CA THR A 99 0.29 4.42 9.41
C THR A 99 -0.61 5.55 9.89
N PRO A 100 -1.91 5.51 9.59
CA PRO A 100 -2.84 6.52 10.12
C PRO A 100 -3.13 6.25 11.60
N GLU A 101 -3.79 7.20 12.24
CA GLU A 101 -4.29 6.99 13.60
C GLU A 101 -5.21 5.76 13.64
N PRO A 102 -5.24 5.02 14.75
CA PRO A 102 -6.02 3.78 14.82
C PRO A 102 -7.53 3.98 14.70
N GLU A 103 -8.02 5.20 14.89
CA GLU A 103 -9.45 5.54 14.73
C GLU A 103 -9.86 5.67 13.27
N ALA A 104 -8.91 5.75 12.34
CA ALA A 104 -9.23 5.87 10.92
C ALA A 104 -10.01 4.64 10.43
N ALA A 105 -11.04 4.88 9.65
CA ALA A 105 -11.87 3.82 9.10
C ALA A 105 -11.33 3.32 7.77
N LEU A 106 -11.53 2.04 7.47
CA LEU A 106 -11.13 1.46 6.19
C LEU A 106 -11.89 2.17 5.05
N GLY A 107 -11.15 2.59 4.05
CA GLY A 107 -11.71 3.31 2.91
C GLY A 107 -11.73 4.82 3.10
N ASP A 108 -11.36 5.36 4.26
CA ASP A 108 -11.25 6.81 4.44
C ASP A 108 -10.26 7.37 3.42
N ARG A 109 -10.65 8.46 2.79
CA ARG A 109 -9.83 9.11 1.77
C ARG A 109 -8.93 10.17 2.40
N LEU A 110 -7.67 10.19 1.97
CA LEU A 110 -6.75 11.26 2.33
C LEU A 110 -7.06 12.53 1.53
N GLY A 111 -6.89 13.65 2.20
CA GLY A 111 -7.07 14.94 1.57
C GLY A 111 -6.19 16.01 2.18
#